data_4f6ba9821814698daf3f2accfd0abeea
#
_entry.id   4f6ba9821814698daf3f2accfd0abeea
#
_cell.length_a   1.000
_cell.length_b   1.000
_cell.length_c   1.000
_cell.angle_alpha   90.00
_cell.angle_beta   90.00
_cell.angle_gamma   90.00
#
_symmetry.space_group_name_H-M   'P 1'
#
loop_
_entity.id
_entity.type
_entity.pdbx_description
1 polymer ?
#
loop_
_entity_poly.entity_id
_entity_poly.type
_entity_poly.pdbx_seq_one_letter_code
_entity_poly.pdbx_strand_id
1 'polypeptide(L)'
;MNESKLNYHSPEKILKLQESGVKIPDMNSVFVGQEVKLEQIYSGCTIHPLTRITGSKTHIHSGAQIGIRGPATLENSWVGENAIVGNLGSVTLKNTVLGPQTILGAGAAEHAVFLGKETMVNDFTTGYGFRIRKGSLYEEDASSAQHTDTKMTVLFPWTTLGSSINFCDALLAGGTGPGLGFFSEVGSGTIHFNFSIRGDKATASLFGDVSSGVFLDQERLFIGGNNSLLGPIKASFGSMTAAGVRINGSLSPGLHFGHVLPKG
;
A
#
# COMPACT_ATOMS: atom_id res chain seq x y z
N MET A 1 7.69 -23.69 19.37
CA MET A 1 6.49 -23.09 18.77
C MET A 1 5.55 -24.22 18.44
N ASN A 2 4.39 -24.32 19.12
CA ASN A 2 3.38 -25.30 18.76
C ASN A 2 2.85 -24.94 17.38
N GLU A 3 3.09 -25.78 16.40
CA GLU A 3 2.35 -25.75 15.14
C GLU A 3 0.89 -26.06 15.46
N SER A 4 0.08 -25.04 15.65
CA SER A 4 -1.37 -25.21 15.66
C SER A 4 -1.75 -25.74 14.29
N LYS A 5 -2.20 -27.01 14.23
CA LYS A 5 -2.76 -27.59 13.01
C LYS A 5 -3.85 -26.64 12.50
N LEU A 6 -3.59 -26.01 11.37
CA LEU A 6 -4.60 -25.20 10.69
C LEU A 6 -5.75 -26.14 10.29
N ASN A 7 -6.90 -25.98 10.95
CA ASN A 7 -8.10 -26.71 10.62
C ASN A 7 -8.87 -25.92 9.56
N TYR A 8 -9.06 -26.53 8.41
CA TYR A 8 -9.84 -25.94 7.32
C TYR A 8 -11.27 -26.48 7.31
N HIS A 9 -12.17 -25.71 6.72
CA HIS A 9 -13.52 -26.17 6.42
C HIS A 9 -13.49 -27.38 5.49
N SER A 10 -14.46 -28.27 5.66
CA SER A 10 -14.61 -29.44 4.79
C SER A 10 -15.03 -29.04 3.37
N PRO A 11 -14.81 -29.92 2.37
CA PRO A 11 -15.25 -29.65 1.00
C PRO A 11 -16.74 -29.33 0.87
N GLU A 12 -17.61 -29.96 1.69
CA GLU A 12 -19.06 -29.69 1.69
C GLU A 12 -19.36 -28.24 2.14
N LYS A 13 -18.59 -27.69 3.05
CA LYS A 13 -18.74 -26.27 3.45
C LYS A 13 -18.23 -25.31 2.38
N ILE A 14 -17.16 -25.66 1.67
CA ILE A 14 -16.69 -24.89 0.52
C ILE A 14 -17.72 -24.93 -0.62
N LEU A 15 -18.38 -26.07 -0.83
CA LEU A 15 -19.48 -26.18 -1.80
C LEU A 15 -20.64 -25.25 -1.42
N LYS A 16 -21.05 -25.20 -0.14
CA LYS A 16 -22.08 -24.26 0.33
C LYS A 16 -21.71 -22.78 0.08
N LEU A 17 -20.43 -22.47 0.22
CA LEU A 17 -19.93 -21.14 -0.09
C LEU A 17 -20.09 -20.82 -1.58
N GLN A 18 -19.83 -21.78 -2.45
CA GLN A 18 -20.07 -21.66 -3.88
C GLN A 18 -21.57 -21.53 -4.21
N GLU A 19 -22.42 -22.31 -3.58
CA GLU A 19 -23.88 -22.24 -3.70
C GLU A 19 -24.45 -20.90 -3.24
N SER A 20 -23.79 -20.22 -2.30
CA SER A 20 -24.17 -18.86 -1.87
C SER A 20 -23.79 -17.75 -2.86
N GLY A 21 -23.18 -18.10 -4.00
CA GLY A 21 -22.84 -17.16 -5.07
C GLY A 21 -21.39 -16.70 -5.09
N VAL A 22 -20.52 -17.30 -4.29
CA VAL A 22 -19.07 -17.10 -4.35
C VAL A 22 -18.49 -17.92 -5.51
N LYS A 23 -17.72 -17.30 -6.39
CA LYS A 23 -17.08 -17.99 -7.51
C LYS A 23 -15.78 -18.63 -7.06
N ILE A 24 -15.69 -19.97 -7.11
CA ILE A 24 -14.50 -20.76 -6.76
C ILE A 24 -14.20 -21.71 -7.93
N PRO A 25 -13.31 -21.33 -8.85
CA PRO A 25 -13.01 -22.11 -10.04
C PRO A 25 -12.46 -23.52 -9.74
N ASP A 26 -11.72 -23.68 -8.64
CA ASP A 26 -11.19 -24.95 -8.18
C ASP A 26 -11.30 -25.06 -6.65
N MET A 27 -12.32 -25.77 -6.19
CA MET A 27 -12.58 -25.97 -4.76
C MET A 27 -11.49 -26.77 -4.03
N ASN A 28 -10.73 -27.60 -4.74
CA ASN A 28 -9.72 -28.45 -4.11
C ASN A 28 -8.45 -27.69 -3.74
N SER A 29 -8.28 -26.50 -4.28
CA SER A 29 -7.11 -25.65 -4.04
C SER A 29 -7.39 -24.38 -3.23
N VAL A 30 -8.62 -24.23 -2.71
CA VAL A 30 -9.01 -23.13 -1.83
C VAL A 30 -9.12 -23.60 -0.40
N PHE A 31 -8.47 -22.92 0.52
CA PHE A 31 -8.39 -23.28 1.94
C PHE A 31 -8.96 -22.19 2.81
N VAL A 32 -10.09 -22.45 3.45
CA VAL A 32 -10.74 -21.51 4.39
C VAL A 32 -10.68 -22.07 5.80
N GLY A 33 -10.05 -21.37 6.70
CA GLY A 33 -9.91 -21.75 8.12
C GLY A 33 -11.26 -21.86 8.82
N GLN A 34 -11.41 -22.81 9.74
CA GLN A 34 -12.68 -23.03 10.46
C GLN A 34 -13.09 -21.86 11.33
N GLU A 35 -12.15 -21.00 11.71
CA GLU A 35 -12.39 -19.76 12.45
C GLU A 35 -12.99 -18.63 11.60
N VAL A 36 -12.96 -18.78 10.27
CA VAL A 36 -13.60 -17.83 9.33
C VAL A 36 -15.06 -18.22 9.16
N LYS A 37 -15.98 -17.35 9.51
CA LYS A 37 -17.39 -17.58 9.27
C LYS A 37 -17.68 -17.43 7.78
N LEU A 38 -18.39 -18.41 7.18
CA LEU A 38 -18.66 -18.38 5.74
C LEU A 38 -19.48 -17.16 5.31
N GLU A 39 -20.32 -16.63 6.20
CA GLU A 39 -21.10 -15.40 5.99
C GLU A 39 -20.25 -14.13 5.86
N GLN A 40 -18.97 -14.19 6.24
CA GLN A 40 -18.01 -13.12 6.05
C GLN A 40 -17.40 -13.08 4.64
N ILE A 41 -17.72 -14.07 3.82
CA ILE A 41 -17.32 -14.16 2.41
C ILE A 41 -18.60 -13.94 1.57
N TYR A 42 -18.74 -12.75 1.03
CA TYR A 42 -20.00 -12.32 0.41
C TYR A 42 -20.14 -12.84 -1.03
N SER A 43 -21.38 -13.05 -1.46
CA SER A 43 -21.69 -13.47 -2.82
C SER A 43 -21.11 -12.51 -3.86
N GLY A 44 -20.83 -13.02 -5.06
CA GLY A 44 -20.27 -12.23 -6.15
C GLY A 44 -18.76 -12.06 -6.13
N CYS A 45 -18.07 -12.35 -5.03
CA CYS A 45 -16.59 -12.38 -5.04
C CYS A 45 -16.06 -13.62 -5.77
N THR A 46 -14.79 -13.56 -6.18
CA THR A 46 -14.08 -14.68 -6.83
C THR A 46 -12.84 -15.05 -6.01
N ILE A 47 -12.73 -16.32 -5.63
CA ILE A 47 -11.56 -16.85 -4.93
C ILE A 47 -10.84 -17.79 -5.90
N HIS A 48 -9.70 -17.36 -6.38
CA HIS A 48 -8.90 -18.12 -7.33
C HIS A 48 -8.11 -19.25 -6.66
N PRO A 49 -7.59 -20.23 -7.43
CA PRO A 49 -6.83 -21.35 -6.93
C PRO A 49 -5.64 -20.97 -6.04
N LEU A 50 -5.25 -21.86 -5.14
CA LEU A 50 -4.15 -21.74 -4.19
C LEU A 50 -4.33 -20.57 -3.19
N THR A 51 -5.57 -20.13 -2.99
CA THR A 51 -5.90 -19.10 -1.99
C THR A 51 -6.11 -19.73 -0.61
N ARG A 52 -5.49 -19.13 0.40
CA ARG A 52 -5.67 -19.46 1.81
C ARG A 52 -6.29 -18.28 2.56
N ILE A 53 -7.39 -18.53 3.24
CA ILE A 53 -8.15 -17.52 4.01
C ILE A 53 -8.23 -17.99 5.46
N THR A 54 -7.68 -17.22 6.39
CA THR A 54 -7.59 -17.55 7.81
C THR A 54 -7.90 -16.32 8.68
N GLY A 55 -8.13 -16.58 9.98
CA GLY A 55 -8.39 -15.53 10.96
C GLY A 55 -9.85 -15.10 11.02
N SER A 56 -10.41 -15.11 12.24
CA SER A 56 -11.83 -14.85 12.50
C SER A 56 -12.34 -13.45 12.11
N LYS A 57 -11.41 -12.53 11.82
CA LYS A 57 -11.71 -11.15 11.39
C LYS A 57 -11.65 -10.97 9.87
N THR A 58 -11.44 -12.05 9.11
CA THR A 58 -11.34 -11.93 7.64
C THR A 58 -12.72 -11.76 7.03
N HIS A 59 -12.87 -10.71 6.22
CA HIS A 59 -14.06 -10.41 5.44
C HIS A 59 -13.69 -10.20 3.98
N ILE A 60 -14.50 -10.72 3.06
CA ILE A 60 -14.30 -10.55 1.61
C ILE A 60 -15.63 -10.11 1.01
N HIS A 61 -15.70 -8.89 0.50
CA HIS A 61 -16.91 -8.28 -0.02
C HIS A 61 -17.18 -8.61 -1.48
N SER A 62 -18.38 -8.27 -1.93
CA SER A 62 -18.89 -8.57 -3.28
C SER A 62 -18.00 -8.00 -4.37
N GLY A 63 -17.85 -8.72 -5.47
CA GLY A 63 -17.04 -8.31 -6.60
C GLY A 63 -15.52 -8.41 -6.38
N ALA A 64 -15.05 -8.63 -5.16
CA ALA A 64 -13.64 -8.79 -4.89
C ALA A 64 -13.05 -10.02 -5.61
N GLN A 65 -11.83 -9.90 -6.09
CA GLN A 65 -11.10 -10.97 -6.76
C GLN A 65 -9.80 -11.27 -6.02
N ILE A 66 -9.64 -12.50 -5.55
CA ILE A 66 -8.53 -12.89 -4.69
C ILE A 66 -7.64 -13.92 -5.40
N GLY A 67 -6.36 -13.61 -5.58
CA GLY A 67 -5.37 -14.55 -6.12
C GLY A 67 -5.41 -14.72 -7.63
N ILE A 68 -5.67 -13.66 -8.40
CA ILE A 68 -5.88 -13.74 -9.86
C ILE A 68 -4.68 -14.34 -10.61
N ARG A 69 -3.46 -13.92 -10.27
CA ARG A 69 -2.24 -14.32 -10.98
C ARG A 69 -1.24 -15.05 -10.10
N GLY A 70 -1.67 -15.55 -8.95
CA GLY A 70 -0.82 -16.31 -8.05
C GLY A 70 -1.46 -16.56 -6.69
N PRO A 71 -0.85 -17.43 -5.87
CA PRO A 71 -1.37 -17.74 -4.54
C PRO A 71 -1.64 -16.50 -3.70
N ALA A 72 -2.77 -16.48 -3.01
CA ALA A 72 -3.07 -15.45 -2.04
C ALA A 72 -3.21 -16.04 -0.63
N THR A 73 -2.67 -15.35 0.36
CA THR A 73 -2.86 -15.69 1.77
C THR A 73 -3.42 -14.47 2.51
N LEU A 74 -4.60 -14.65 3.11
CA LEU A 74 -5.29 -13.63 3.89
C LEU A 74 -5.41 -14.10 5.34
N GLU A 75 -4.97 -13.28 6.28
CA GLU A 75 -5.12 -13.52 7.72
C GLU A 75 -5.69 -12.27 8.39
N ASN A 76 -6.86 -12.39 9.04
CA ASN A 76 -7.51 -11.29 9.75
C ASN A 76 -7.60 -10.00 8.91
N SER A 77 -7.92 -10.13 7.63
CA SER A 77 -7.91 -9.01 6.69
C SER A 77 -9.30 -8.73 6.13
N TRP A 78 -9.60 -7.45 5.92
CA TRP A 78 -10.84 -6.99 5.36
C TRP A 78 -10.62 -6.56 3.91
N VAL A 79 -11.37 -7.14 2.98
CA VAL A 79 -11.26 -6.86 1.54
C VAL A 79 -12.57 -6.27 1.05
N GLY A 80 -12.53 -5.01 0.64
CA GLY A 80 -13.68 -4.24 0.20
C GLY A 80 -14.23 -4.63 -1.16
N GLU A 81 -15.33 -4.02 -1.52
CA GLU A 81 -16.04 -4.31 -2.77
C GLU A 81 -15.17 -4.04 -4.00
N ASN A 82 -15.23 -4.96 -4.97
CA ASN A 82 -14.50 -4.86 -6.22
C ASN A 82 -12.97 -4.70 -6.07
N ALA A 83 -12.42 -4.99 -4.90
CA ALA A 83 -10.98 -4.99 -4.71
C ALA A 83 -10.32 -6.16 -5.45
N ILE A 84 -9.11 -5.94 -5.94
CA ILE A 84 -8.32 -6.91 -6.70
C ILE A 84 -7.04 -7.23 -5.95
N VAL A 85 -6.86 -8.49 -5.56
CA VAL A 85 -5.71 -8.97 -4.82
C VAL A 85 -4.91 -9.95 -5.68
N GLY A 86 -3.65 -9.64 -5.93
CA GLY A 86 -2.76 -10.48 -6.73
C GLY A 86 -2.90 -10.25 -8.24
N ASN A 87 -3.08 -9.00 -8.67
CA ASN A 87 -3.18 -8.65 -10.09
C ASN A 87 -1.91 -8.92 -10.90
N LEU A 88 -0.75 -9.00 -10.25
CA LEU A 88 0.54 -9.27 -10.89
C LEU A 88 1.20 -10.56 -10.40
N GLY A 89 0.71 -11.19 -9.33
CA GLY A 89 1.30 -12.38 -8.74
C GLY A 89 0.84 -12.63 -7.30
N SER A 90 1.62 -13.40 -6.55
CA SER A 90 1.28 -13.81 -5.19
C SER A 90 1.17 -12.64 -4.22
N VAL A 91 0.18 -12.70 -3.32
CA VAL A 91 -0.03 -11.69 -2.27
C VAL A 91 -0.23 -12.33 -0.91
N THR A 92 0.39 -11.73 0.11
CA THR A 92 0.11 -12.05 1.52
C THR A 92 -0.43 -10.82 2.23
N LEU A 93 -1.60 -10.94 2.85
CA LEU A 93 -2.24 -9.92 3.66
C LEU A 93 -2.38 -10.40 5.09
N LYS A 94 -1.94 -9.60 6.04
CA LYS A 94 -2.08 -9.87 7.47
C LYS A 94 -2.56 -8.63 8.22
N ASN A 95 -3.69 -8.76 8.91
CA ASN A 95 -4.28 -7.63 9.66
C ASN A 95 -4.37 -6.35 8.79
N THR A 96 -4.79 -6.51 7.55
CA THR A 96 -4.78 -5.45 6.53
C THR A 96 -6.22 -5.12 6.12
N VAL A 97 -6.49 -3.84 5.90
CA VAL A 97 -7.77 -3.36 5.40
C VAL A 97 -7.58 -2.83 3.99
N LEU A 98 -8.37 -3.37 3.06
CA LEU A 98 -8.47 -2.89 1.69
C LEU A 98 -9.84 -2.25 1.49
N GLY A 99 -9.89 -0.97 1.24
CA GLY A 99 -11.10 -0.27 0.82
C GLY A 99 -11.60 -0.75 -0.55
N PRO A 100 -12.78 -0.28 -0.96
CA PRO A 100 -13.34 -0.64 -2.25
C PRO A 100 -12.40 -0.30 -3.41
N GLN A 101 -12.42 -1.12 -4.47
CA GLN A 101 -11.65 -0.91 -5.70
C GLN A 101 -10.12 -0.82 -5.52
N THR A 102 -9.59 -1.17 -4.36
CA THR A 102 -8.14 -1.27 -4.16
C THR A 102 -7.53 -2.34 -5.05
N ILE A 103 -6.44 -2.06 -5.73
CA ILE A 103 -5.73 -3.02 -6.59
C ILE A 103 -4.33 -3.28 -6.03
N LEU A 104 -4.07 -4.51 -5.61
CA LEU A 104 -2.76 -4.95 -5.16
C LEU A 104 -2.09 -5.83 -6.22
N GLY A 105 -0.88 -5.49 -6.63
CA GLY A 105 -0.07 -6.22 -7.59
C GLY A 105 0.40 -7.56 -7.06
N ALA A 106 1.65 -7.63 -6.60
CA ALA A 106 2.23 -8.82 -5.97
C ALA A 106 3.16 -8.40 -4.83
N GLY A 107 3.04 -9.05 -3.66
CA GLY A 107 3.86 -8.71 -2.51
C GLY A 107 3.21 -9.03 -1.17
N ALA A 108 3.55 -8.27 -0.14
CA ALA A 108 3.00 -8.47 1.19
C ALA A 108 2.61 -7.14 1.88
N ALA A 109 1.47 -7.17 2.57
CA ALA A 109 1.04 -6.08 3.44
C ALA A 109 0.70 -6.61 4.83
N GLU A 110 1.17 -5.92 5.87
CA GLU A 110 0.94 -6.27 7.26
C GLU A 110 0.59 -5.04 8.09
N HIS A 111 -0.54 -5.09 8.81
CA HIS A 111 -1.05 -3.98 9.62
C HIS A 111 -1.08 -2.65 8.85
N ALA A 112 -1.65 -2.68 7.65
CA ALA A 112 -1.74 -1.57 6.73
C ALA A 112 -3.19 -1.29 6.34
N VAL A 113 -3.44 -0.08 5.84
CA VAL A 113 -4.76 0.35 5.36
C VAL A 113 -4.61 0.97 3.98
N PHE A 114 -5.49 0.57 3.07
CA PHE A 114 -5.64 1.13 1.73
C PHE A 114 -7.10 1.56 1.58
N LEU A 115 -7.38 2.83 1.36
CA LEU A 115 -8.76 3.32 1.33
C LEU A 115 -9.47 3.07 0.00
N GLY A 116 -8.71 2.83 -1.04
CA GLY A 116 -9.31 2.45 -2.31
C GLY A 116 -9.07 3.47 -3.42
N LYS A 117 -9.97 3.51 -4.36
CA LYS A 117 -9.82 4.28 -5.58
C LYS A 117 -11.11 5.04 -5.89
N GLU A 118 -11.02 6.34 -6.01
CA GLU A 118 -12.14 7.20 -6.40
C GLU A 118 -12.09 7.56 -7.90
N THR A 119 -10.90 7.56 -8.49
CA THR A 119 -10.70 7.91 -9.90
C THR A 119 -10.13 6.76 -10.72
N MET A 120 -10.36 6.74 -12.00
CA MET A 120 -9.91 5.70 -12.95
C MET A 120 -8.52 5.97 -13.55
N VAL A 121 -7.75 6.86 -12.96
CA VAL A 121 -6.52 7.38 -13.59
C VAL A 121 -5.33 6.43 -13.51
N ASN A 122 -5.25 5.62 -12.45
CA ASN A 122 -4.19 4.61 -12.30
C ASN A 122 -4.79 3.24 -12.02
N ASP A 123 -4.35 2.24 -12.78
CA ASP A 123 -4.82 0.86 -12.64
C ASP A 123 -4.26 0.14 -11.41
N PHE A 124 -3.26 0.71 -10.73
CA PHE A 124 -2.58 0.03 -9.63
C PHE A 124 -2.43 0.93 -8.40
N THR A 125 -2.88 0.42 -7.25
CA THR A 125 -2.53 0.98 -5.94
C THR A 125 -1.11 0.57 -5.55
N THR A 126 -0.71 -0.67 -5.86
CA THR A 126 0.66 -1.16 -5.64
C THR A 126 1.14 -1.97 -6.84
N GLY A 127 2.42 -1.87 -7.18
CA GLY A 127 3.05 -2.65 -8.22
C GLY A 127 3.52 -4.03 -7.77
N TYR A 128 4.44 -4.63 -8.53
CA TYR A 128 5.06 -5.92 -8.23
C TYR A 128 6.12 -5.79 -7.13
N GLY A 129 6.18 -6.76 -6.22
CA GLY A 129 7.23 -6.83 -5.20
C GLY A 129 7.07 -5.81 -4.06
N PHE A 130 5.86 -5.35 -3.79
CA PHE A 130 5.61 -4.45 -2.67
C PHE A 130 5.79 -5.14 -1.32
N ARG A 131 6.25 -4.39 -0.33
CA ARG A 131 6.30 -4.77 1.07
C ARG A 131 5.78 -3.62 1.93
N ILE A 132 4.50 -3.66 2.26
CA ILE A 132 3.85 -2.61 3.05
C ILE A 132 3.77 -3.08 4.50
N ARG A 133 4.55 -2.44 5.35
CA ARG A 133 4.71 -2.83 6.75
C ARG A 133 3.83 -1.99 7.66
N LYS A 134 3.77 -2.41 8.92
CA LYS A 134 2.98 -1.84 10.00
C LYS A 134 2.95 -0.30 10.00
N GLY A 135 1.74 0.23 10.19
CA GLY A 135 1.50 1.67 10.33
C GLY A 135 1.50 2.43 9.01
N SER A 136 1.31 1.74 7.89
CA SER A 136 1.18 2.39 6.59
C SER A 136 -0.29 2.59 6.21
N LEU A 137 -0.60 3.79 5.74
CA LEU A 137 -1.90 4.19 5.22
C LEU A 137 -1.72 4.73 3.79
N TYR A 138 -2.43 4.13 2.84
CA TYR A 138 -2.59 4.64 1.48
C TYR A 138 -4.02 5.14 1.35
N GLU A 139 -4.20 6.44 1.21
CA GLU A 139 -5.51 7.04 1.00
C GLU A 139 -6.01 6.84 -0.42
N GLU A 140 -7.18 7.36 -0.74
CA GLU A 140 -7.81 7.20 -2.04
C GLU A 140 -6.88 7.72 -3.14
N ASP A 141 -6.81 6.98 -4.23
CA ASP A 141 -5.95 7.29 -5.38
C ASP A 141 -4.44 7.43 -5.08
N ALA A 142 -4.01 7.11 -3.87
CA ALA A 142 -2.59 6.95 -3.59
C ALA A 142 -2.05 5.66 -4.21
N SER A 143 -0.82 5.68 -4.70
CA SER A 143 -0.25 4.55 -5.42
C SER A 143 1.23 4.34 -5.16
N SER A 144 1.73 3.18 -5.56
CA SER A 144 3.16 2.90 -5.61
C SER A 144 3.50 1.98 -6.78
N ALA A 145 4.68 2.19 -7.35
CA ALA A 145 5.23 1.33 -8.38
C ALA A 145 5.83 0.03 -7.80
N GLN A 146 6.58 -0.70 -8.62
CA GLN A 146 7.19 -1.98 -8.22
C GLN A 146 8.32 -1.80 -7.19
N HIS A 147 8.53 -2.85 -6.38
CA HIS A 147 9.58 -2.91 -5.36
C HIS A 147 9.54 -1.76 -4.34
N THR A 148 8.33 -1.43 -3.91
CA THR A 148 8.10 -0.42 -2.88
C THR A 148 8.08 -1.06 -1.51
N ASP A 149 8.88 -0.55 -0.58
CA ASP A 149 8.86 -0.91 0.83
C ASP A 149 8.48 0.31 1.68
N THR A 150 7.38 0.21 2.44
CA THR A 150 6.95 1.28 3.34
C THR A 150 6.77 0.79 4.77
N LYS A 151 6.92 1.69 5.74
CA LYS A 151 6.65 1.46 7.15
C LYS A 151 6.35 2.78 7.85
N MET A 152 5.32 2.83 8.68
CA MET A 152 4.94 4.06 9.39
C MET A 152 4.82 5.24 8.40
N THR A 153 4.03 5.04 7.35
CA THR A 153 3.96 5.94 6.19
C THR A 153 2.52 6.31 5.93
N VAL A 154 2.28 7.58 5.62
CA VAL A 154 0.99 8.06 5.14
C VAL A 154 1.16 8.65 3.75
N LEU A 155 0.42 8.09 2.80
CA LEU A 155 0.29 8.64 1.46
C LEU A 155 -1.11 9.26 1.34
N PHE A 156 -1.17 10.56 1.15
CA PHE A 156 -2.41 11.28 0.90
C PHE A 156 -2.90 11.08 -0.53
N PRO A 157 -4.16 11.43 -0.85
CA PRO A 157 -4.69 11.28 -2.20
C PRO A 157 -3.83 11.95 -3.26
N TRP A 158 -3.83 11.33 -4.45
CA TRP A 158 -3.05 11.77 -5.61
C TRP A 158 -1.55 11.90 -5.35
N THR A 159 -1.04 10.98 -4.57
CA THR A 159 0.40 10.83 -4.35
C THR A 159 0.89 9.48 -4.82
N THR A 160 2.14 9.41 -5.25
CA THR A 160 2.72 8.16 -5.71
C THR A 160 4.17 7.98 -5.28
N LEU A 161 4.52 6.72 -5.02
CA LEU A 161 5.91 6.33 -4.84
C LEU A 161 6.42 5.67 -6.11
N GLY A 162 7.57 6.09 -6.57
CA GLY A 162 8.27 5.49 -7.70
C GLY A 162 8.73 4.06 -7.40
N SER A 163 9.36 3.44 -8.39
CA SER A 163 9.89 2.08 -8.25
C SER A 163 11.16 2.02 -7.39
N SER A 164 11.40 0.88 -6.77
CA SER A 164 12.61 0.60 -5.98
C SER A 164 12.86 1.65 -4.90
N ILE A 165 11.86 1.85 -4.06
CA ILE A 165 11.91 2.83 -2.97
C ILE A 165 11.72 2.17 -1.61
N ASN A 166 12.52 2.60 -0.64
CA ASN A 166 12.27 2.38 0.79
C ASN A 166 11.81 3.71 1.40
N PHE A 167 10.52 3.80 1.75
CA PHE A 167 9.90 5.03 2.25
C PHE A 167 9.31 4.79 3.64
N CYS A 168 10.04 5.21 4.65
CA CYS A 168 9.73 4.92 6.05
C CYS A 168 9.65 6.18 6.90
N ASP A 169 8.76 6.12 7.92
CA ASP A 169 8.58 7.20 8.89
C ASP A 169 8.32 8.55 8.21
N ALA A 170 7.41 8.55 7.24
CA ALA A 170 7.21 9.67 6.35
C ALA A 170 5.75 9.88 5.95
N LEU A 171 5.44 11.10 5.56
CA LEU A 171 4.16 11.51 5.01
C LEU A 171 4.40 12.17 3.65
N LEU A 172 3.57 11.83 2.66
CA LEU A 172 3.55 12.49 1.36
C LEU A 172 2.18 13.06 1.06
N ALA A 173 2.13 14.35 0.80
CA ALA A 173 0.94 15.11 0.43
C ALA A 173 1.19 15.96 -0.82
N GLY A 174 0.22 16.77 -1.21
CA GLY A 174 0.38 17.80 -2.24
C GLY A 174 -0.03 17.36 -3.65
N GLY A 175 -0.76 16.27 -3.78
CA GLY A 175 -1.49 16.00 -5.02
C GLY A 175 -2.53 17.09 -5.26
N THR A 176 -2.69 17.53 -6.50
CA THR A 176 -3.59 18.63 -6.86
C THR A 176 -4.81 18.17 -7.66
N GLY A 177 -4.85 16.93 -8.06
CA GLY A 177 -5.98 16.35 -8.78
C GLY A 177 -5.65 15.03 -9.46
N PRO A 178 -6.65 14.41 -10.09
CA PRO A 178 -6.47 13.18 -10.85
C PRO A 178 -5.63 13.44 -12.10
N GLY A 179 -4.78 12.49 -12.46
CA GLY A 179 -3.94 12.54 -13.66
C GLY A 179 -2.45 12.66 -13.35
N LEU A 180 -1.63 12.09 -14.23
CA LEU A 180 -0.19 11.98 -14.02
C LEU A 180 0.53 13.32 -13.77
N GLY A 181 0.01 14.40 -14.36
CA GLY A 181 0.59 15.73 -14.18
C GLY A 181 0.29 16.40 -12.83
N PHE A 182 -0.63 15.84 -12.05
CA PHE A 182 -1.15 16.44 -10.81
C PHE A 182 -0.74 15.68 -9.55
N PHE A 183 -0.10 14.52 -9.69
CA PHE A 183 0.38 13.73 -8.55
C PHE A 183 1.66 14.32 -7.98
N SER A 184 1.73 14.37 -6.65
CA SER A 184 3.02 14.49 -5.96
C SER A 184 3.72 13.13 -5.98
N GLU A 185 4.99 13.15 -6.29
CA GLU A 185 5.77 11.93 -6.48
C GLU A 185 7.09 11.96 -5.71
N VAL A 186 7.41 10.83 -5.08
CA VAL A 186 8.76 10.54 -4.61
C VAL A 186 9.30 9.36 -5.43
N GLY A 187 10.32 9.61 -6.23
CA GLY A 187 10.98 8.64 -7.09
C GLY A 187 11.77 7.58 -6.33
N SER A 188 12.47 6.73 -7.08
CA SER A 188 13.30 5.65 -6.50
C SER A 188 14.30 6.17 -5.47
N GLY A 189 14.62 5.36 -4.47
CA GLY A 189 15.64 5.73 -3.49
C GLY A 189 15.37 5.25 -2.09
N THR A 190 16.09 5.79 -1.13
CA THR A 190 15.95 5.45 0.28
C THR A 190 15.65 6.68 1.10
N ILE A 191 14.48 6.68 1.72
CA ILE A 191 14.13 7.66 2.75
C ILE A 191 14.19 6.94 4.07
N HIS A 192 15.25 7.18 4.81
CA HIS A 192 15.45 6.57 6.09
C HIS A 192 15.21 7.56 7.22
N PHE A 193 14.84 6.96 8.35
CA PHE A 193 14.63 7.71 9.56
C PHE A 193 15.91 8.41 10.01
N ASN A 194 15.73 9.28 10.96
CA ASN A 194 16.78 9.98 11.67
C ASN A 194 17.73 9.01 12.33
N PHE A 195 18.99 9.16 12.06
CA PHE A 195 20.01 8.67 12.96
C PHE A 195 20.30 9.76 13.98
N SER A 196 20.00 9.51 15.24
CA SER A 196 20.60 10.23 16.36
C SER A 196 21.48 9.28 17.16
N ILE A 197 22.47 9.83 17.82
CA ILE A 197 23.32 9.08 18.76
C ILE A 197 22.50 8.40 19.86
N ARG A 198 21.31 8.94 20.15
CA ARG A 198 20.37 8.40 21.13
C ARG A 198 19.47 7.31 20.58
N GLY A 199 19.53 7.05 19.27
CA GLY A 199 18.72 6.02 18.61
C GLY A 199 17.22 6.33 18.56
N ASP A 200 16.83 7.59 18.76
CA ASP A 200 15.44 7.98 18.66
C ASP A 200 14.97 8.00 17.20
N LYS A 201 13.68 7.73 17.03
CA LYS A 201 12.97 7.75 15.72
C LYS A 201 11.77 8.70 15.80
N ALA A 202 11.88 9.73 16.60
CA ALA A 202 10.73 10.49 17.04
C ALA A 202 10.17 11.44 15.97
N THR A 203 10.93 11.79 14.93
CA THR A 203 10.54 12.81 13.98
C THR A 203 10.35 12.22 12.58
N ALA A 204 9.14 12.32 12.06
CA ALA A 204 8.81 11.91 10.70
C ALA A 204 9.35 12.88 9.66
N SER A 205 9.61 12.36 8.46
CA SER A 205 9.85 13.18 7.28
C SER A 205 8.52 13.64 6.67
N LEU A 206 8.40 14.91 6.35
CA LEU A 206 7.20 15.54 5.81
C LEU A 206 7.46 16.02 4.39
N PHE A 207 6.80 15.40 3.43
CA PHE A 207 6.76 15.83 2.04
C PHE A 207 5.42 16.53 1.82
N GLY A 208 5.45 17.87 1.89
CA GLY A 208 4.29 18.73 1.96
C GLY A 208 3.92 19.11 3.40
N ASP A 209 3.22 20.22 3.54
CA ASP A 209 2.75 20.75 4.81
C ASP A 209 1.25 20.55 4.95
N VAL A 210 0.84 19.52 5.69
CA VAL A 210 -0.57 19.15 5.89
C VAL A 210 -1.36 20.26 6.58
N SER A 211 -0.73 21.07 7.40
CA SER A 211 -1.38 22.23 8.03
C SER A 211 -1.76 23.30 7.02
N SER A 212 -1.11 23.35 5.86
CA SER A 212 -1.45 24.20 4.73
C SER A 212 -2.40 23.57 3.73
N GLY A 213 -2.89 22.36 4.01
CA GLY A 213 -3.82 21.59 3.19
C GLY A 213 -3.18 20.36 2.54
N VAL A 214 -4.01 19.47 2.04
CA VAL A 214 -3.56 18.24 1.34
C VAL A 214 -3.79 18.32 -0.16
N PHE A 215 -4.81 19.05 -0.59
CA PHE A 215 -5.12 19.36 -1.98
C PHE A 215 -4.97 20.84 -2.19
N LEU A 216 -4.04 21.24 -3.03
CA LEU A 216 -3.66 22.62 -3.16
C LEU A 216 -3.74 23.09 -4.61
N ASP A 217 -4.01 24.36 -4.78
CA ASP A 217 -3.78 25.12 -5.98
C ASP A 217 -2.30 25.50 -6.19
N GLN A 218 -1.42 24.96 -5.35
CA GLN A 218 0.02 25.14 -5.41
C GLN A 218 0.67 24.02 -6.23
N GLU A 219 1.93 24.22 -6.60
CA GLU A 219 2.68 23.22 -7.32
C GLU A 219 2.91 21.95 -6.49
N ARG A 220 2.78 20.79 -7.13
CA ARG A 220 3.04 19.48 -6.56
C ARG A 220 4.51 19.30 -6.17
N LEU A 221 4.77 18.32 -5.34
CA LEU A 221 6.13 17.88 -5.03
C LEU A 221 6.61 16.88 -6.10
N PHE A 222 7.88 16.98 -6.47
CA PHE A 222 8.53 16.00 -7.30
C PHE A 222 9.95 15.71 -6.81
N ILE A 223 10.14 14.58 -6.19
CA ILE A 223 11.46 14.11 -5.78
C ILE A 223 11.95 13.11 -6.81
N GLY A 224 12.98 13.45 -7.55
CA GLY A 224 13.54 12.64 -8.63
C GLY A 224 14.01 11.26 -8.15
N GLY A 225 14.37 10.38 -9.07
CA GLY A 225 14.81 9.02 -8.72
C GLY A 225 16.24 8.94 -8.22
N ASN A 226 16.62 7.77 -7.69
CA ASN A 226 17.96 7.48 -7.16
C ASN A 226 18.42 8.46 -6.08
N ASN A 227 17.49 8.90 -5.24
CA ASN A 227 17.78 9.84 -4.17
C ASN A 227 18.09 9.15 -2.85
N SER A 228 18.93 9.79 -2.05
CA SER A 228 19.22 9.39 -0.68
C SER A 228 18.78 10.51 0.26
N LEU A 229 17.74 10.22 1.06
CA LEU A 229 17.14 11.19 1.95
C LEU A 229 17.36 10.78 3.40
N LEU A 230 18.00 11.65 4.14
CA LEU A 230 18.31 11.44 5.55
C LEU A 230 17.35 12.28 6.41
N GLY A 231 16.37 11.61 7.00
CA GLY A 231 15.37 12.28 7.84
C GLY A 231 15.91 12.79 9.18
N PRO A 232 15.16 13.70 9.83
CA PRO A 232 13.89 14.25 9.37
C PRO A 232 14.06 15.27 8.24
N ILE A 233 13.22 15.15 7.21
CA ILE A 233 13.18 16.09 6.09
C ILE A 233 11.86 16.85 6.15
N LYS A 234 11.88 18.12 5.82
CA LYS A 234 10.69 18.91 5.56
C LYS A 234 10.79 19.50 4.15
N ALA A 235 10.02 18.97 3.22
CA ALA A 235 9.90 19.48 1.86
C ALA A 235 8.62 20.32 1.74
N SER A 236 8.76 21.58 1.37
CA SER A 236 7.60 22.45 1.11
C SER A 236 6.93 22.07 -0.20
N PHE A 237 5.65 22.41 -0.37
CA PHE A 237 4.97 22.29 -1.67
C PHE A 237 5.74 23.04 -2.77
N GLY A 238 5.72 22.49 -3.99
CA GLY A 238 6.51 23.03 -5.10
C GLY A 238 8.00 22.68 -5.04
N SER A 239 8.46 21.90 -4.06
CA SER A 239 9.84 21.41 -4.06
C SER A 239 10.04 20.35 -5.12
N MET A 240 11.09 20.49 -5.90
CA MET A 240 11.51 19.53 -6.91
C MET A 240 12.98 19.18 -6.73
N THR A 241 13.35 17.94 -6.98
CA THR A 241 14.77 17.55 -7.04
C THR A 241 15.10 16.86 -8.35
N ALA A 242 16.31 17.07 -8.85
CA ALA A 242 16.87 16.24 -9.88
C ALA A 242 17.08 14.80 -9.36
N ALA A 243 17.37 13.87 -10.26
CA ALA A 243 17.77 12.52 -9.87
C ALA A 243 19.16 12.52 -9.19
N GLY A 244 19.39 11.56 -8.30
CA GLY A 244 20.69 11.36 -7.65
C GLY A 244 21.05 12.40 -6.58
N VAL A 245 20.07 13.13 -6.05
CA VAL A 245 20.32 14.14 -5.01
C VAL A 245 20.41 13.49 -3.64
N ARG A 246 21.40 13.90 -2.84
CA ARG A 246 21.46 13.58 -1.42
C ARG A 246 20.86 14.70 -0.62
N ILE A 247 19.83 14.42 0.15
CA ILE A 247 19.09 15.41 0.93
C ILE A 247 19.28 15.12 2.42
N ASN A 248 19.78 16.13 3.15
CA ASN A 248 19.86 16.15 4.59
C ASN A 248 19.43 17.53 5.07
N GLY A 249 18.13 17.74 5.23
CA GLY A 249 17.57 19.02 5.62
C GLY A 249 16.28 19.36 4.89
N SER A 250 15.86 20.63 5.01
CA SER A 250 14.61 21.09 4.41
C SER A 250 14.78 21.51 2.94
N LEU A 251 13.74 21.24 2.15
CA LEU A 251 13.61 21.71 0.78
C LEU A 251 12.61 22.87 0.72
N SER A 252 13.03 23.98 0.14
CA SER A 252 12.14 25.08 -0.23
C SER A 252 11.51 24.83 -1.62
N PRO A 253 10.45 25.56 -2.00
CA PRO A 253 9.94 25.49 -3.38
C PRO A 253 11.03 25.75 -4.41
N GLY A 254 10.93 25.09 -5.56
CA GLY A 254 11.87 25.17 -6.66
C GLY A 254 12.74 23.94 -6.84
N LEU A 255 13.64 23.97 -7.82
CA LEU A 255 14.46 22.85 -8.24
C LEU A 255 15.80 22.80 -7.50
N HIS A 256 16.11 21.64 -6.93
CA HIS A 256 17.33 21.39 -6.16
C HIS A 256 18.21 20.35 -6.86
N PHE A 257 19.52 20.57 -6.84
CA PHE A 257 20.55 19.72 -7.42
C PHE A 257 21.62 19.36 -6.40
N GLY A 258 22.34 18.27 -6.63
CA GLY A 258 23.52 17.90 -5.87
C GLY A 258 23.23 17.56 -4.42
N HIS A 259 23.89 18.19 -3.47
CA HIS A 259 23.72 17.94 -2.05
C HIS A 259 22.93 19.06 -1.37
N VAL A 260 21.88 18.72 -0.68
CA VAL A 260 21.14 19.64 0.18
C VAL A 260 21.55 19.37 1.62
N LEU A 261 22.23 20.31 2.23
CA LEU A 261 22.71 20.24 3.61
C LEU A 261 21.79 21.01 4.55
N PRO A 262 21.79 20.66 5.86
CA PRO A 262 21.09 21.48 6.84
C PRO A 262 21.58 22.92 6.81
N LYS A 263 20.66 23.85 6.91
CA LYS A 263 21.04 25.24 7.22
C LYS A 263 21.46 25.25 8.70
N GLY A 264 22.69 25.65 8.97
CA GLY A 264 23.24 25.78 10.30
C GLY A 264 22.49 26.79 11.17
#